data_a68e5e2a6542a9a7cd2cb510d60e767b
#
_entry.id   a68e5e2a6542a9a7cd2cb510d60e767b
#
_cell.length_a   1.000
_cell.length_b   1.000
_cell.length_c   1.000
_cell.angle_alpha   90.00
_cell.angle_beta   90.00
_cell.angle_gamma   90.00
#
_symmetry.space_group_name_H-M   'P 1'
#
loop_
_entity.id
_entity.type
_entity.pdbx_description
1 polymer ?
#
loop_
_entity_poly.entity_id
_entity_poly.type
_entity_poly.pdbx_seq_one_letter_code
_entity_poly.pdbx_strand_id
1 'polypeptide(L)'
;MKKITSGKLQAIFAERDADTILRYTNVRRFAIENGIPHILERNIILIDPAEFMRKVNPNGWEGRYEMPRLRTLKECVRLWNERFRRWQIDKHDIERLIREGKITSFKHGNRWVLNYDEVIEALREHVKTYSGHPIARQNKRKKPTK
;
A
#
# COMPACT_ATOMS: atom_id res chain seq x y z
N MET A 1 -23.95 -0.70 11.78
CA MET A 1 -22.96 -0.85 10.73
C MET A 1 -22.98 -2.22 10.16
N LYS A 2 -23.00 -2.28 8.86
CA LYS A 2 -23.19 -3.53 8.17
C LYS A 2 -21.85 -4.23 7.94
N LYS A 3 -21.67 -5.37 8.57
CA LYS A 3 -20.48 -6.19 8.35
C LYS A 3 -20.74 -7.14 7.20
N ILE A 4 -19.70 -7.40 6.42
CA ILE A 4 -19.78 -8.33 5.30
C ILE A 4 -18.73 -9.40 5.46
N THR A 5 -18.87 -10.48 4.69
CA THR A 5 -17.88 -11.56 4.74
C THR A 5 -16.59 -11.12 4.08
N SER A 6 -15.48 -11.76 4.47
CA SER A 6 -14.18 -11.48 3.85
C SER A 6 -14.23 -11.74 2.34
N GLY A 7 -14.98 -12.75 1.91
CA GLY A 7 -15.12 -13.05 0.48
C GLY A 7 -15.82 -11.93 -0.29
N LYS A 8 -16.85 -11.34 0.29
CA LYS A 8 -17.52 -10.20 -0.35
C LYS A 8 -16.61 -8.99 -0.42
N LEU A 9 -15.88 -8.72 0.65
CA LEU A 9 -14.95 -7.60 0.67
C LEU A 9 -13.86 -7.80 -0.38
N GLN A 10 -13.34 -9.02 -0.48
CA GLN A 10 -12.34 -9.36 -1.48
C GLN A 10 -12.87 -9.11 -2.91
N ALA A 11 -14.11 -9.49 -3.15
CA ALA A 11 -14.74 -9.27 -4.46
C ALA A 11 -14.86 -7.77 -4.77
N ILE A 12 -15.18 -6.95 -3.78
CA ILE A 12 -15.27 -5.50 -3.95
C ILE A 12 -13.90 -4.94 -4.33
N PHE A 13 -12.84 -5.36 -3.65
CA PHE A 13 -11.49 -4.92 -4.00
C PHE A 13 -11.12 -5.33 -5.42
N ALA A 14 -11.35 -6.59 -5.76
CA ALA A 14 -11.01 -7.11 -7.08
C ALA A 14 -11.75 -6.39 -8.21
N GLU A 15 -13.01 -6.03 -7.96
CA GLU A 15 -13.81 -5.32 -8.93
C GLU A 15 -13.33 -3.91 -9.17
N ARG A 16 -12.95 -3.21 -8.10
CA ARG A 16 -12.56 -1.80 -8.18
C ARG A 16 -11.11 -1.60 -8.54
N ASP A 17 -10.27 -2.59 -8.25
CA ASP A 17 -8.83 -2.52 -8.51
C ASP A 17 -8.36 -3.89 -8.95
N ALA A 18 -8.32 -4.11 -10.25
CA ALA A 18 -7.95 -5.41 -10.82
C ALA A 18 -6.56 -5.86 -10.43
N ASP A 19 -5.67 -4.93 -10.08
CA ASP A 19 -4.29 -5.25 -9.74
C ASP A 19 -4.02 -5.30 -8.24
N THR A 20 -5.07 -5.21 -7.42
CA THR A 20 -4.89 -5.28 -5.98
C THR A 20 -4.28 -6.60 -5.54
N ILE A 21 -3.40 -6.54 -4.55
CA ILE A 21 -2.84 -7.76 -3.97
C ILE A 21 -3.94 -8.65 -3.37
N LEU A 22 -5.06 -8.05 -3.00
CA LEU A 22 -6.17 -8.78 -2.38
C LEU A 22 -7.09 -9.49 -3.36
N ARG A 23 -6.83 -9.41 -4.65
CA ARG A 23 -7.71 -10.07 -5.65
C ARG A 23 -7.69 -11.60 -5.56
N TYR A 24 -6.54 -12.17 -5.27
CA TYR A 24 -6.37 -13.62 -5.12
C TYR A 24 -6.09 -14.01 -3.69
N THR A 25 -5.84 -13.04 -2.88
CA THR A 25 -5.35 -13.27 -1.56
C THR A 25 -6.48 -13.19 -0.59
N ASN A 26 -6.38 -14.02 0.35
CA ASN A 26 -7.34 -14.18 1.39
C ASN A 26 -7.42 -12.92 2.25
N VAL A 27 -8.45 -12.12 2.05
CA VAL A 27 -8.73 -10.94 2.88
C VAL A 27 -8.82 -11.33 4.34
N ARG A 28 -9.35 -12.52 4.62
CA ARG A 28 -9.42 -13.06 5.98
C ARG A 28 -8.04 -13.11 6.63
N ARG A 29 -7.09 -13.71 5.93
CA ARG A 29 -5.73 -13.83 6.44
C ARG A 29 -5.09 -12.45 6.64
N PHE A 30 -5.29 -11.58 5.67
CA PHE A 30 -4.76 -10.22 5.74
C PHE A 30 -5.30 -9.47 6.96
N ALA A 31 -6.60 -9.57 7.20
CA ALA A 31 -7.22 -8.92 8.35
C ALA A 31 -6.67 -9.47 9.67
N ILE A 32 -6.54 -10.79 9.75
CA ILE A 32 -6.02 -11.42 10.96
C ILE A 32 -4.56 -11.04 11.20
N GLU A 33 -3.74 -11.13 10.18
CA GLU A 33 -2.31 -10.83 10.31
C GLU A 33 -2.04 -9.38 10.70
N ASN A 34 -2.91 -8.47 10.30
CA ASN A 34 -2.69 -7.05 10.53
C ASN A 34 -3.59 -6.44 11.60
N GLY A 35 -4.25 -7.29 12.37
CA GLY A 35 -5.08 -6.82 13.47
C GLY A 35 -6.24 -5.93 13.06
N ILE A 36 -6.77 -6.13 11.86
CA ILE A 36 -7.92 -5.36 11.40
C ILE A 36 -9.17 -5.90 12.10
N PRO A 37 -10.02 -5.05 12.67
CA PRO A 37 -11.19 -5.49 13.41
C PRO A 37 -12.08 -6.43 12.59
N HIS A 38 -12.47 -7.53 13.19
CA HIS A 38 -13.31 -8.53 12.55
C HIS A 38 -14.04 -9.33 13.62
N ILE A 39 -15.09 -10.01 13.22
CA ILE A 39 -15.81 -10.94 14.08
C ILE A 39 -15.75 -12.31 13.44
N LEU A 40 -15.40 -13.32 14.22
CA LEU A 40 -15.40 -14.70 13.76
C LEU A 40 -16.70 -15.34 14.23
N GLU A 41 -17.46 -15.85 13.29
CA GLU A 41 -18.75 -16.47 13.57
C GLU A 41 -18.88 -17.73 12.74
N ARG A 42 -18.84 -18.89 13.37
CA ARG A 42 -18.94 -20.20 12.72
C ARG A 42 -17.93 -20.35 11.56
N ASN A 43 -16.69 -20.00 11.80
CA ASN A 43 -15.64 -20.05 10.80
C ASN A 43 -15.76 -19.03 9.67
N ILE A 44 -16.72 -18.12 9.78
CA ILE A 44 -16.90 -17.04 8.83
C ILE A 44 -16.39 -15.76 9.47
N ILE A 45 -15.56 -15.02 8.75
CA ILE A 45 -15.11 -13.73 9.20
C ILE A 45 -16.01 -12.64 8.65
N LEU A 46 -16.48 -11.78 9.55
CA LEU A 46 -17.30 -10.62 9.18
C LEU A 46 -16.49 -9.37 9.46
N ILE A 47 -16.44 -8.49 8.49
CA ILE A 47 -15.64 -7.27 8.55
C ILE A 47 -16.52 -6.07 8.18
N ASP A 48 -16.37 -4.98 8.94
CA ASP A 48 -16.98 -3.71 8.56
C ASP A 48 -16.09 -3.08 7.49
N PRO A 49 -16.61 -2.91 6.26
CA PRO A 49 -15.81 -2.34 5.17
C PRO A 49 -15.23 -0.97 5.51
N ALA A 50 -15.98 -0.13 6.22
CA ALA A 50 -15.52 1.19 6.60
C ALA A 50 -14.31 1.11 7.54
N GLU A 51 -14.35 0.19 8.49
CA GLU A 51 -13.21 -0.01 9.40
C GLU A 51 -12.00 -0.55 8.65
N PHE A 52 -12.23 -1.49 7.74
CA PHE A 52 -11.15 -2.03 6.92
C PHE A 52 -10.48 -0.92 6.11
N MET A 53 -11.31 -0.08 5.47
CA MET A 53 -10.79 1.02 4.65
C MET A 53 -10.02 2.03 5.49
N ARG A 54 -10.49 2.33 6.69
CA ARG A 54 -9.76 3.25 7.58
C ARG A 54 -8.39 2.72 7.94
N LYS A 55 -8.27 1.39 8.09
CA LYS A 55 -6.98 0.77 8.43
C LYS A 55 -6.02 0.77 7.25
N VAL A 56 -6.50 0.45 6.06
CA VAL A 56 -5.62 0.36 4.88
C VAL A 56 -5.40 1.71 4.20
N ASN A 57 -6.21 2.70 4.53
CA ASN A 57 -6.08 4.03 3.98
C ASN A 57 -6.34 5.09 5.06
N PRO A 58 -5.50 5.11 6.12
CA PRO A 58 -5.74 5.99 7.28
C PRO A 58 -5.67 7.48 6.94
N ASN A 59 -4.94 7.80 5.90
CA ASN A 59 -4.85 9.18 5.42
C ASN A 59 -5.79 9.42 4.26
N GLY A 60 -6.77 8.55 4.12
CA GLY A 60 -7.83 8.69 3.13
C GLY A 60 -8.50 10.02 3.30
N TRP A 61 -8.73 10.67 2.23
CA TRP A 61 -9.18 12.03 2.19
C TRP A 61 -10.62 12.13 2.69
N GLU A 62 -10.86 13.09 3.54
CA GLU A 62 -12.20 13.35 4.03
C GLU A 62 -13.20 13.39 2.88
N GLY A 63 -14.22 12.55 2.96
CA GLY A 63 -15.26 12.50 1.96
C GLY A 63 -14.91 11.79 0.67
N ARG A 64 -13.69 11.31 0.55
CA ARG A 64 -13.28 10.55 -0.62
C ARG A 64 -12.81 9.19 -0.19
N TYR A 65 -13.69 8.23 -0.27
CA TYR A 65 -13.31 6.84 -0.03
C TYR A 65 -12.95 6.21 -1.35
N GLU A 66 -11.86 6.69 -1.93
CA GLU A 66 -11.32 6.00 -3.07
C GLU A 66 -10.66 4.73 -2.57
N MET A 67 -10.86 3.67 -3.32
CA MET A 67 -10.25 2.40 -3.02
C MET A 67 -8.73 2.55 -3.08
N PRO A 68 -8.01 2.25 -2.00
CA PRO A 68 -6.55 2.35 -2.05
C PRO A 68 -5.99 1.27 -2.97
N ARG A 69 -4.95 1.62 -3.69
CA ARG A 69 -4.26 0.65 -4.52
C ARG A 69 -3.26 -0.09 -3.67
N LEU A 70 -3.65 -1.27 -3.22
CA LEU A 70 -2.81 -2.11 -2.38
C LEU A 70 -1.87 -2.94 -3.26
N ARG A 71 -0.58 -2.74 -3.05
CA ARG A 71 0.46 -3.40 -3.85
C ARG A 71 1.57 -3.89 -2.94
N THR A 72 2.31 -4.90 -3.39
CA THR A 72 3.50 -5.31 -2.66
C THR A 72 4.57 -4.23 -2.80
N LEU A 73 5.56 -4.27 -1.91
CA LEU A 73 6.69 -3.33 -1.97
C LEU A 73 7.37 -3.40 -3.34
N LYS A 74 7.58 -4.60 -3.83
CA LYS A 74 8.21 -4.82 -5.12
C LYS A 74 7.41 -4.19 -6.27
N GLU A 75 6.09 -4.34 -6.21
CA GLU A 75 5.20 -3.73 -7.20
C GLU A 75 5.26 -2.21 -7.12
N CYS A 76 5.31 -1.65 -5.91
CA CYS A 76 5.40 -0.22 -5.73
C CYS A 76 6.66 0.36 -6.37
N VAL A 77 7.78 -0.34 -6.20
CA VAL A 77 9.05 0.08 -6.84
C VAL A 77 8.89 0.07 -8.37
N ARG A 78 8.36 -1.01 -8.89
CA ARG A 78 8.17 -1.15 -10.34
C ARG A 78 7.26 -0.06 -10.89
N LEU A 79 6.12 0.14 -10.25
CA LEU A 79 5.12 1.12 -10.70
C LEU A 79 5.65 2.54 -10.64
N TRP A 80 6.36 2.87 -9.57
CA TRP A 80 6.97 4.20 -9.46
C TRP A 80 7.99 4.42 -10.57
N ASN A 81 8.87 3.44 -10.78
CA ASN A 81 9.94 3.58 -11.78
C ASN A 81 9.41 3.64 -13.20
N GLU A 82 8.29 2.99 -13.49
CA GLU A 82 7.65 3.09 -14.79
C GLU A 82 7.04 4.47 -15.04
N ARG A 83 6.51 5.06 -13.97
CA ARG A 83 5.85 6.35 -14.07
C ARG A 83 6.81 7.53 -13.97
N PHE A 84 7.78 7.44 -13.08
CA PHE A 84 8.72 8.53 -12.81
C PHE A 84 10.14 8.13 -13.20
N ARG A 85 10.36 8.05 -14.47
CA ARG A 85 11.62 7.54 -15.01
C ARG A 85 12.86 8.33 -14.60
N ARG A 86 12.70 9.60 -14.30
CA ARG A 86 13.82 10.47 -13.91
C ARG A 86 14.22 10.30 -12.44
N TRP A 87 13.34 9.75 -11.63
CA TRP A 87 13.56 9.60 -10.19
C TRP A 87 13.35 8.15 -9.78
N GLN A 88 14.21 7.31 -10.31
CA GLN A 88 14.12 5.89 -10.01
C GLN A 88 14.48 5.59 -8.57
N ILE A 89 13.79 4.63 -8.00
CA ILE A 89 13.99 4.21 -6.61
C ILE A 89 14.28 2.72 -6.56
N ASP A 90 14.72 2.27 -5.40
CA ASP A 90 14.83 0.85 -5.13
C ASP A 90 14.06 0.54 -3.84
N LYS A 91 14.05 -0.73 -3.45
CA LYS A 91 13.30 -1.17 -2.28
C LYS A 91 13.74 -0.45 -0.99
N HIS A 92 14.99 -0.07 -0.90
CA HIS A 92 15.51 0.59 0.30
C HIS A 92 14.88 1.97 0.53
N ASP A 93 14.52 2.65 -0.53
CA ASP A 93 13.84 3.94 -0.42
C ASP A 93 12.49 3.77 0.27
N ILE A 94 11.75 2.74 -0.13
CA ILE A 94 10.44 2.48 0.47
C ILE A 94 10.59 1.92 1.88
N GLU A 95 11.54 1.03 2.09
CA GLU A 95 11.81 0.50 3.44
C GLU A 95 12.14 1.61 4.42
N ARG A 96 12.86 2.63 3.96
CA ARG A 96 13.14 3.80 4.78
C ARG A 96 11.86 4.53 5.18
N LEU A 97 10.94 4.72 4.23
CA LEU A 97 9.66 5.35 4.53
C LEU A 97 8.87 4.57 5.56
N ILE A 98 8.93 3.24 5.47
CA ILE A 98 8.28 2.38 6.46
C ILE A 98 8.90 2.58 7.84
N ARG A 99 10.23 2.55 7.92
CA ARG A 99 10.94 2.73 9.19
C ARG A 99 10.69 4.09 9.81
N GLU A 100 10.55 5.12 8.99
CA GLU A 100 10.32 6.48 9.46
C GLU A 100 8.85 6.76 9.77
N GLY A 101 8.00 5.78 9.59
CA GLY A 101 6.57 5.93 9.88
C GLY A 101 5.85 6.86 8.93
N LYS A 102 6.38 7.09 7.74
CA LYS A 102 5.78 8.00 6.78
C LYS A 102 4.71 7.37 5.93
N ILE A 103 4.67 6.06 5.88
CA ILE A 103 3.64 5.31 5.17
C ILE A 103 3.15 4.17 6.05
N THR A 104 1.92 3.77 5.82
CA THR A 104 1.33 2.63 6.50
C THR A 104 1.80 1.36 5.80
N SER A 105 2.17 0.35 6.58
CA SER A 105 2.61 -0.92 6.02
C SER A 105 1.86 -2.06 6.64
N PHE A 106 1.65 -3.09 5.86
CA PHE A 106 0.96 -4.30 6.29
C PHE A 106 1.79 -5.50 5.91
N LYS A 107 1.55 -6.60 6.59
CA LYS A 107 2.18 -7.87 6.25
C LYS A 107 1.17 -8.79 5.58
N HIS A 108 1.64 -9.52 4.60
CA HIS A 108 0.88 -10.58 3.99
C HIS A 108 1.83 -11.74 3.70
N GLY A 109 1.87 -12.69 4.62
CA GLY A 109 2.92 -13.69 4.59
C GLY A 109 4.27 -13.01 4.81
N ASN A 110 5.19 -13.25 3.90
CA ASN A 110 6.54 -12.67 3.96
C ASN A 110 6.68 -11.37 3.18
N ARG A 111 5.56 -10.84 2.69
CA ARG A 111 5.59 -9.64 1.84
C ARG A 111 5.06 -8.43 2.57
N TRP A 112 5.64 -7.29 2.25
CA TRP A 112 5.06 -6.02 2.65
C TRP A 112 3.94 -5.67 1.67
N VAL A 113 2.81 -5.21 2.20
CA VAL A 113 1.70 -4.68 1.41
C VAL A 113 1.54 -3.22 1.77
N LEU A 114 1.46 -2.38 0.77
CA LEU A 114 1.43 -0.94 0.96
C LEU A 114 0.29 -0.34 0.17
N ASN A 115 -0.17 0.82 0.64
CA ASN A 115 -1.09 1.64 -0.13
C ASN A 115 -0.22 2.44 -1.10
N TYR A 116 -0.26 2.10 -2.38
CA TYR A 116 0.59 2.72 -3.38
C TYR A 116 0.36 4.22 -3.50
N ASP A 117 -0.87 4.67 -3.32
CA ASP A 117 -1.18 6.11 -3.37
C ASP A 117 -0.45 6.86 -2.25
N GLU A 118 -0.39 6.27 -1.08
CA GLU A 118 0.35 6.83 0.05
C GLU A 118 1.85 6.84 -0.22
N VAL A 119 2.35 5.79 -0.87
CA VAL A 119 3.76 5.72 -1.26
C VAL A 119 4.12 6.85 -2.22
N ILE A 120 3.25 7.10 -3.21
CA ILE A 120 3.48 8.19 -4.17
C ILE A 120 3.59 9.53 -3.44
N GLU A 121 2.66 9.80 -2.52
CA GLU A 121 2.67 11.04 -1.78
C GLU A 121 3.95 11.20 -0.95
N ALA A 122 4.32 10.14 -0.25
CA ALA A 122 5.52 10.18 0.58
C ALA A 122 6.79 10.36 -0.25
N LEU A 123 6.88 9.69 -1.39
CA LEU A 123 8.03 9.83 -2.26
C LEU A 123 8.09 11.21 -2.89
N ARG A 124 6.95 11.78 -3.23
CA ARG A 124 6.91 13.15 -3.76
C ARG A 124 7.41 14.16 -2.73
N GLU A 125 7.03 14.00 -1.49
CA GLU A 125 7.51 14.86 -0.41
C GLU A 125 9.00 14.67 -0.21
N HIS A 126 9.48 13.45 -0.31
CA HIS A 126 10.90 13.16 -0.21
C HIS A 126 11.68 13.87 -1.33
N VAL A 127 11.16 13.82 -2.55
CA VAL A 127 11.78 14.50 -3.69
C VAL A 127 11.80 16.01 -3.47
N LYS A 128 10.72 16.58 -2.92
CA LYS A 128 10.68 18.01 -2.60
C LYS A 128 11.71 18.39 -1.55
N THR A 129 11.88 17.55 -0.55
CA THR A 129 12.86 17.79 0.52
C THR A 129 14.28 17.89 -0.05
N TYR A 130 14.54 17.09 -1.08
CA TYR A 130 15.80 17.15 -1.80
C TYR A 130 15.67 17.98 -3.08
N SER A 131 14.74 18.92 -3.10
CA SER A 131 14.37 19.64 -4.31
C SER A 131 15.51 20.33 -5.02
N GLY A 132 16.55 20.70 -4.30
CA GLY A 132 17.71 21.24 -4.95
C GLY A 132 18.41 20.23 -5.83
N HIS A 133 18.28 18.91 -5.52
CA HIS A 133 19.09 17.90 -6.17
C HIS A 133 18.44 16.52 -6.33
N PRO A 134 17.13 16.42 -6.62
CA PRO A 134 16.53 15.10 -6.72
C PRO A 134 17.12 14.25 -7.86
N ILE A 135 17.36 14.88 -9.00
CA ILE A 135 17.91 14.20 -10.16
C ILE A 135 19.38 13.83 -9.90
N ALA A 136 20.13 14.75 -9.34
CA ALA A 136 21.54 14.51 -9.03
C ALA A 136 21.68 13.35 -8.04
N ARG A 137 20.80 13.29 -7.05
CA ARG A 137 20.79 12.21 -6.08
C ARG A 137 20.54 10.87 -6.74
N GLN A 138 19.58 10.80 -7.63
CA GLN A 138 19.27 9.56 -8.35
C GLN A 138 20.41 9.14 -9.26
N ASN A 139 21.04 10.09 -9.93
CA ASN A 139 22.19 9.80 -10.77
C ASN A 139 23.35 9.25 -9.96
N LYS A 140 23.61 9.80 -8.80
CA LYS A 140 24.64 9.28 -7.91
C LYS A 140 24.35 7.85 -7.49
N ARG A 141 23.08 7.54 -7.22
CA ARG A 141 22.70 6.21 -6.82
C ARG A 141 22.89 5.21 -7.95
N LYS A 142 22.59 5.61 -9.17
CA LYS A 142 22.70 4.71 -10.32
C LYS A 142 24.13 4.46 -10.77
N LYS A 143 24.97 5.46 -10.67
CA LYS A 143 26.36 5.32 -11.09
C LYS A 143 27.07 4.11 -10.50
N PRO A 144 26.96 3.85 -9.20
CA PRO A 144 27.64 2.69 -8.63
C PRO A 144 27.11 1.35 -9.12
N THR A 145 25.96 1.32 -9.73
CA THR A 145 25.35 0.07 -10.19
C THR A 145 25.73 -0.30 -11.61
N LYS A 146 26.54 0.50 -12.24
CA LYS A 146 26.97 0.22 -13.59
C LYS A 146 28.02 -0.87 -13.65
#